data_5203eb895efebfc5c2e044562ef44a6e
#
_entry.id   5203eb895efebfc5c2e044562ef44a6e
#
_cell.length_a   1.000
_cell.length_b   1.000
_cell.length_c   1.000
_cell.angle_alpha   90.00
_cell.angle_beta   90.00
_cell.angle_gamma   90.00
#
_symmetry.space_group_name_H-M   'P 1'
#
loop_
_entity.id
_entity.type
_entity.pdbx_description
1 polymer ?
#
loop_
_entity_poly.entity_id
_entity_poly.type
_entity_poly.pdbx_seq_one_letter_code
_entity_poly.pdbx_strand_id
1 'polypeptide(L)'
;MLHYAQSRSMQAVLAGAVAASVTLVFAGIVIFWLFSPTGRGLFGPMPIDLAVLGTELWRSAARPLGCIAAGVPFSIDCHLEPLQNLFALMTSTREARLAATYTLAAVVIAGGVAFADALIHAPLSETVQTKRGRAITFGELARQAIRRFIASRGGDAGGLWLLPHVRLSRKQEVRNILLLGGHGSGKTGWLRGLIEQLLERPGKTFILDVKGDMVAGLPTDEFILVAAADARSWAWDAAADLRTRMHAAEFASKIVAAAEHDPMWADAARAILADLIVYLQKQPEPWGWPELAELILSPPSQIKAALSSIEAPSATLITFNADSEESRTVLSILTTLWVAALTQIVPLAEAWREVPADRRFSIREWTRQDGSLPDTLVFQKSAEYPELSSAIGAHIVDAIAAFVLSPDRAPADGGSYAMVLDEFPELGIAAKRLPRLLALGREAGVTTIATLQDLGQLEEIYGETQARLIEARLGIRCVLALEDGETTHRVCETWIGEREVRREREPTSQELRDGMRLAYETMEEPVIAPSAIADDLGTFERGGLLWSRAIVLGFATVAQVDIPLTIWPRRRAAFEPAPWLTESWSA
;
A
#
# COMPACT_ATOMS: atom_id res chain seq x y z
N MET A 1 -9.85 21.87 -3.98
CA MET A 1 -9.74 23.21 -3.32
C MET A 1 -8.33 23.82 -3.37
N LEU A 2 -7.24 23.09 -3.25
CA LEU A 2 -5.89 23.68 -3.43
C LEU A 2 -5.59 24.04 -4.88
N HIS A 3 -6.14 23.36 -5.85
CA HIS A 3 -6.12 23.81 -7.25
C HIS A 3 -6.77 25.19 -7.41
N TYR A 4 -7.78 25.52 -6.62
CA TYR A 4 -8.49 26.80 -6.70
C TYR A 4 -7.70 27.96 -6.05
N ALA A 5 -7.03 27.75 -4.93
CA ALA A 5 -6.22 28.81 -4.30
C ALA A 5 -4.89 29.03 -5.05
N GLN A 6 -4.28 27.97 -5.60
CA GLN A 6 -3.17 28.08 -6.56
C GLN A 6 -3.63 28.69 -7.88
N SER A 7 -4.87 28.44 -8.33
CA SER A 7 -5.39 29.03 -9.55
C SER A 7 -5.63 30.53 -9.41
N ARG A 8 -6.03 31.04 -8.24
CA ARG A 8 -6.22 32.47 -8.01
C ARG A 8 -4.94 33.27 -8.07
N SER A 9 -3.93 32.85 -7.33
CA SER A 9 -2.63 33.52 -7.37
C SER A 9 -2.00 33.39 -8.76
N MET A 10 -2.17 32.24 -9.42
CA MET A 10 -1.67 32.01 -10.78
C MET A 10 -2.46 32.81 -11.83
N GLN A 11 -3.78 32.92 -11.70
CA GLN A 11 -4.59 33.74 -12.58
C GLN A 11 -4.30 35.24 -12.40
N ALA A 12 -4.13 35.70 -11.17
CA ALA A 12 -3.73 37.08 -10.87
C ALA A 12 -2.34 37.40 -11.42
N VAL A 13 -1.38 36.47 -11.25
CA VAL A 13 -0.03 36.60 -11.83
C VAL A 13 -0.09 36.56 -13.37
N LEU A 14 -0.90 35.71 -13.96
CA LEU A 14 -1.07 35.63 -15.40
C LEU A 14 -1.72 36.90 -15.97
N ALA A 15 -2.78 37.41 -15.33
CA ALA A 15 -3.43 38.67 -15.70
C ALA A 15 -2.47 39.85 -15.59
N GLY A 16 -1.70 39.93 -14.51
CA GLY A 16 -0.63 40.92 -14.34
C GLY A 16 0.45 40.84 -15.42
N ALA A 17 0.89 39.63 -15.76
CA ALA A 17 1.86 39.40 -16.83
C ALA A 17 1.35 39.77 -18.22
N VAL A 18 0.09 39.42 -18.51
CA VAL A 18 -0.56 39.79 -19.79
C VAL A 18 -0.74 41.31 -19.89
N ALA A 19 -1.22 41.97 -18.84
CA ALA A 19 -1.35 43.41 -18.82
C ALA A 19 -0.01 44.13 -18.96
N ALA A 20 1.02 43.64 -18.28
CA ALA A 20 2.40 44.15 -18.42
C ALA A 20 2.91 44.00 -19.86
N SER A 21 2.66 42.85 -20.49
CA SER A 21 3.05 42.59 -21.89
C SER A 21 2.32 43.50 -22.86
N VAL A 22 1.00 43.70 -22.71
CA VAL A 22 0.18 44.62 -23.53
C VAL A 22 0.67 46.07 -23.35
N THR A 23 0.97 46.47 -22.10
CA THR A 23 1.50 47.80 -21.79
C THR A 23 2.86 48.04 -22.42
N LEU A 24 3.75 47.04 -22.42
CA LEU A 24 5.04 47.10 -23.07
C LEU A 24 4.91 47.33 -24.59
N VAL A 25 3.98 46.58 -25.25
CA VAL A 25 3.72 46.74 -26.68
C VAL A 25 3.14 48.13 -26.98
N PHE A 26 2.17 48.56 -26.14
CA PHE A 26 1.53 49.86 -26.32
C PHE A 26 2.53 51.02 -26.07
N ALA A 27 3.34 50.92 -25.01
CA ALA A 27 4.39 51.86 -24.72
C ALA A 27 5.43 51.92 -25.87
N GLY A 28 5.78 50.77 -26.45
CA GLY A 28 6.63 50.71 -27.64
C GLY A 28 6.02 51.45 -28.84
N ILE A 29 4.73 51.28 -29.10
CA ILE A 29 4.01 51.98 -30.17
C ILE A 29 3.97 53.49 -29.90
N VAL A 30 3.69 53.92 -28.67
CA VAL A 30 3.66 55.34 -28.29
C VAL A 30 5.03 55.96 -28.41
N ILE A 31 6.09 55.30 -27.96
CA ILE A 31 7.47 55.74 -28.09
C ILE A 31 7.85 55.84 -29.57
N PHE A 32 7.48 54.85 -30.38
CA PHE A 32 7.68 54.92 -31.84
C PHE A 32 6.95 56.10 -32.46
N TRP A 33 5.73 56.41 -32.07
CA TRP A 33 4.92 57.51 -32.58
C TRP A 33 5.47 58.88 -32.14
N LEU A 34 5.94 58.99 -30.87
CA LEU A 34 6.53 60.22 -30.31
C LEU A 34 7.92 60.53 -30.89
N PHE A 35 8.69 59.49 -31.21
CA PHE A 35 10.07 59.59 -31.67
C PHE A 35 10.24 58.89 -33.05
N SER A 36 9.48 59.33 -34.05
CA SER A 36 9.51 58.69 -35.36
C SER A 36 10.92 58.72 -35.97
N PRO A 37 11.41 57.55 -36.46
CA PRO A 37 12.70 57.47 -37.13
C PRO A 37 12.78 58.33 -38.42
N THR A 38 11.64 58.78 -38.95
CA THR A 38 11.59 59.68 -40.10
C THR A 38 11.70 61.18 -39.76
N GLY A 39 11.92 61.51 -38.47
CA GLY A 39 12.06 62.90 -38.03
C GLY A 39 10.77 63.70 -37.94
N ARG A 40 9.62 63.07 -38.09
CA ARG A 40 8.27 63.68 -38.00
C ARG A 40 7.55 63.39 -36.66
N GLY A 41 8.25 62.81 -35.69
CA GLY A 41 7.71 62.59 -34.33
C GLY A 41 7.61 63.89 -33.55
N LEU A 42 6.73 63.85 -32.48
CA LEU A 42 6.44 65.03 -31.63
C LEU A 42 7.69 65.58 -30.92
N PHE A 43 8.66 64.70 -30.59
CA PHE A 43 9.88 65.04 -29.87
C PHE A 43 11.20 64.85 -30.65
N GLY A 44 11.11 64.64 -31.98
CA GLY A 44 12.29 64.47 -32.83
C GLY A 44 12.70 63.03 -33.09
N PRO A 45 13.95 62.79 -33.54
CA PRO A 45 14.43 61.46 -33.84
C PRO A 45 14.55 60.59 -32.57
N MET A 46 14.34 59.30 -32.74
CA MET A 46 14.36 58.37 -31.65
C MET A 46 15.77 58.29 -31.03
N PRO A 47 15.90 58.35 -29.70
CA PRO A 47 17.21 58.37 -29.00
C PRO A 47 17.97 57.04 -29.03
N ILE A 48 17.33 55.99 -29.51
CA ILE A 48 17.90 54.64 -29.58
C ILE A 48 17.56 54.03 -30.95
N ASP A 49 18.54 53.38 -31.58
CA ASP A 49 18.29 52.63 -32.82
C ASP A 49 17.38 51.44 -32.55
N LEU A 50 16.22 51.40 -33.20
CA LEU A 50 15.22 50.35 -33.02
C LEU A 50 15.74 48.95 -33.40
N ALA A 51 16.66 48.86 -34.38
CA ALA A 51 17.24 47.58 -34.74
C ALA A 51 18.15 47.06 -33.66
N VAL A 52 18.94 47.93 -33.04
CA VAL A 52 19.81 47.60 -31.91
C VAL A 52 18.97 47.25 -30.69
N LEU A 53 17.94 48.02 -30.35
CA LEU A 53 17.02 47.74 -29.25
C LEU A 53 16.32 46.40 -29.45
N GLY A 54 15.80 46.12 -30.64
CA GLY A 54 15.14 44.87 -30.95
C GLY A 54 16.06 43.66 -30.82
N THR A 55 17.31 43.77 -31.26
CA THR A 55 18.29 42.68 -31.13
C THR A 55 18.67 42.43 -29.67
N GLU A 56 18.84 43.47 -28.87
CA GLU A 56 19.18 43.32 -27.44
C GLU A 56 17.99 42.83 -26.60
N LEU A 57 16.77 43.23 -26.91
CA LEU A 57 15.57 42.67 -26.32
C LEU A 57 15.43 41.17 -26.63
N TRP A 58 15.68 40.78 -27.88
CA TRP A 58 15.67 39.37 -28.27
C TRP A 58 16.74 38.56 -27.55
N ARG A 59 17.98 39.08 -27.49
CA ARG A 59 19.09 38.43 -26.78
C ARG A 59 18.84 38.29 -25.28
N SER A 60 18.27 39.31 -24.63
CA SER A 60 17.99 39.30 -23.19
C SER A 60 16.87 38.36 -22.82
N ALA A 61 15.94 38.00 -23.75
CA ALA A 61 14.88 37.06 -23.55
C ALA A 61 15.26 35.63 -24.00
N ALA A 62 15.76 35.49 -25.23
CA ALA A 62 15.98 34.19 -25.85
C ALA A 62 17.20 33.43 -25.29
N ARG A 63 18.30 34.12 -24.99
CA ARG A 63 19.55 33.50 -24.52
C ARG A 63 19.39 32.86 -23.13
N PRO A 64 18.86 33.52 -22.09
CA PRO A 64 18.59 32.89 -20.81
C PRO A 64 17.63 31.71 -20.88
N LEU A 65 16.54 31.79 -21.71
CA LEU A 65 15.60 30.70 -21.90
C LEU A 65 16.25 29.50 -22.58
N GLY A 66 17.10 29.72 -23.58
CA GLY A 66 17.87 28.67 -24.25
C GLY A 66 18.84 27.97 -23.29
N CYS A 67 19.49 28.71 -22.40
CA CYS A 67 20.41 28.17 -21.39
C CYS A 67 19.65 27.32 -20.34
N ILE A 68 18.48 27.78 -19.89
CA ILE A 68 17.63 27.01 -18.97
C ILE A 68 17.17 25.71 -19.64
N ALA A 69 16.73 25.78 -20.90
CA ALA A 69 16.30 24.60 -21.66
C ALA A 69 17.44 23.59 -21.90
N ALA A 70 18.68 24.08 -22.00
CA ALA A 70 19.88 23.24 -22.15
C ALA A 70 20.44 22.74 -20.81
N GLY A 71 19.82 23.06 -19.66
CA GLY A 71 20.28 22.63 -18.33
C GLY A 71 21.58 23.32 -17.89
N VAL A 72 21.94 24.47 -18.48
CA VAL A 72 23.18 25.20 -18.10
C VAL A 72 22.96 25.85 -16.73
N PRO A 73 23.88 25.64 -15.76
CA PRO A 73 23.79 26.29 -14.46
C PRO A 73 23.85 27.82 -14.60
N PHE A 74 23.29 28.53 -13.61
CA PHE A 74 23.25 29.98 -13.62
C PHE A 74 24.68 30.57 -13.78
N SER A 75 24.89 31.35 -14.85
CA SER A 75 26.15 31.97 -15.17
C SER A 75 25.96 33.44 -15.60
N ILE A 76 26.99 34.29 -15.40
CA ILE A 76 26.95 35.70 -15.76
C ILE A 76 26.77 35.86 -17.26
N ASP A 77 27.54 35.14 -18.07
CA ASP A 77 27.54 35.25 -19.53
C ASP A 77 26.20 34.83 -20.18
N CYS A 78 25.51 33.88 -19.56
CA CYS A 78 24.30 33.34 -20.13
C CYS A 78 23.01 34.04 -19.65
N HIS A 79 23.02 34.50 -18.39
CA HIS A 79 21.80 35.00 -17.75
C HIS A 79 21.87 36.50 -17.41
N LEU A 80 23.03 37.02 -17.04
CA LEU A 80 23.18 38.41 -16.59
C LEU A 80 23.75 39.36 -17.66
N GLU A 81 24.71 38.91 -18.46
CA GLU A 81 25.31 39.76 -19.50
C GLU A 81 24.29 40.34 -20.50
N PRO A 82 23.33 39.55 -21.04
CA PRO A 82 22.31 40.10 -21.93
C PRO A 82 21.46 41.20 -21.30
N LEU A 83 21.14 41.05 -19.99
CA LEU A 83 20.35 42.02 -19.23
C LEU A 83 21.20 43.29 -18.94
N GLN A 84 22.50 43.15 -18.66
CA GLN A 84 23.40 44.27 -18.45
C GLN A 84 23.58 45.10 -19.74
N ASN A 85 23.71 44.45 -20.89
CA ASN A 85 23.82 45.12 -22.19
C ASN A 85 22.54 45.89 -22.54
N LEU A 86 21.36 45.29 -22.31
CA LEU A 86 20.06 45.96 -22.46
C LEU A 86 19.96 47.17 -21.53
N PHE A 87 20.32 47.01 -20.25
CA PHE A 87 20.31 48.11 -19.27
C PHE A 87 21.29 49.24 -19.65
N ALA A 88 22.47 48.93 -20.13
CA ALA A 88 23.45 49.90 -20.60
C ALA A 88 22.91 50.70 -21.81
N LEU A 89 22.24 50.02 -22.77
CA LEU A 89 21.60 50.66 -23.90
C LEU A 89 20.48 51.61 -23.45
N MET A 90 19.62 51.18 -22.54
CA MET A 90 18.48 51.95 -22.01
C MET A 90 18.94 53.14 -21.16
N THR A 91 20.14 53.16 -20.68
CA THR A 91 20.72 54.24 -19.86
C THR A 91 21.75 55.09 -20.57
N SER A 92 22.01 54.85 -21.87
CA SER A 92 23.08 55.45 -22.64
C SER A 92 22.95 56.97 -22.81
N THR A 93 21.73 57.49 -22.94
CA THR A 93 21.44 58.93 -23.05
C THR A 93 20.43 59.37 -21.99
N ARG A 94 20.30 60.70 -21.77
CA ARG A 94 19.32 61.25 -20.82
C ARG A 94 17.89 60.92 -21.27
N GLU A 95 17.62 61.05 -22.56
CA GLU A 95 16.32 60.77 -23.17
C GLU A 95 15.99 59.27 -23.08
N ALA A 96 16.95 58.39 -23.36
CA ALA A 96 16.79 56.94 -23.22
C ALA A 96 16.46 56.54 -21.79
N ARG A 97 17.14 57.15 -20.78
CA ARG A 97 16.83 56.91 -19.35
C ARG A 97 15.44 57.37 -18.98
N LEU A 98 14.99 58.53 -19.46
CA LEU A 98 13.64 59.04 -19.20
C LEU A 98 12.58 58.10 -19.85
N ALA A 99 12.78 57.73 -21.11
CA ALA A 99 11.88 56.79 -21.79
C ALA A 99 11.81 55.45 -21.08
N ALA A 100 12.95 54.88 -20.65
CA ALA A 100 13.02 53.63 -19.91
C ALA A 100 12.30 53.71 -18.54
N THR A 101 12.48 54.82 -17.79
CA THR A 101 11.82 55.01 -16.50
C THR A 101 10.33 55.17 -16.62
N TYR A 102 9.83 55.91 -17.62
CA TYR A 102 8.37 56.04 -17.86
C TYR A 102 7.76 54.72 -18.33
N THR A 103 8.46 53.98 -19.21
CA THR A 103 7.97 52.65 -19.65
C THR A 103 7.92 51.68 -18.47
N LEU A 104 8.95 51.61 -17.65
CA LEU A 104 8.97 50.76 -16.47
C LEU A 104 7.88 51.15 -15.48
N ALA A 105 7.69 52.45 -15.20
CA ALA A 105 6.61 52.91 -14.32
C ALA A 105 5.23 52.55 -14.88
N ALA A 106 4.99 52.69 -16.17
CA ALA A 106 3.73 52.32 -16.82
C ALA A 106 3.47 50.79 -16.71
N VAL A 107 4.48 49.96 -16.93
CA VAL A 107 4.41 48.49 -16.77
C VAL A 107 4.06 48.09 -15.34
N VAL A 108 4.75 48.71 -14.36
CA VAL A 108 4.52 48.42 -12.94
C VAL A 108 3.10 48.85 -12.51
N ILE A 109 2.64 50.02 -12.95
CA ILE A 109 1.30 50.52 -12.63
C ILE A 109 0.24 49.64 -13.29
N ALA A 110 0.37 49.34 -14.58
CA ALA A 110 -0.61 48.50 -15.29
C ALA A 110 -0.64 47.07 -14.77
N GLY A 111 0.54 46.47 -14.49
CA GLY A 111 0.64 45.16 -13.86
C GLY A 111 0.04 45.15 -12.46
N GLY A 112 0.29 46.21 -11.66
CA GLY A 112 -0.28 46.37 -10.34
C GLY A 112 -1.82 46.54 -10.35
N VAL A 113 -2.35 47.33 -11.29
CA VAL A 113 -3.80 47.50 -11.48
C VAL A 113 -4.45 46.20 -11.91
N ALA A 114 -3.88 45.49 -12.89
CA ALA A 114 -4.43 44.20 -13.35
C ALA A 114 -4.36 43.12 -12.28
N PHE A 115 -3.29 43.11 -11.47
CA PHE A 115 -3.16 42.22 -10.32
C PHE A 115 -4.22 42.54 -9.25
N ALA A 116 -4.42 43.83 -8.92
CA ALA A 116 -5.44 44.27 -7.98
C ALA A 116 -6.85 43.95 -8.50
N ASP A 117 -7.12 44.19 -9.80
CA ASP A 117 -8.38 43.85 -10.43
C ASP A 117 -8.65 42.34 -10.41
N ALA A 118 -7.63 41.53 -10.74
CA ALA A 118 -7.75 40.07 -10.67
C ALA A 118 -7.96 39.56 -9.23
N LEU A 119 -7.45 40.25 -8.21
CA LEU A 119 -7.73 39.94 -6.81
C LEU A 119 -9.14 40.37 -6.37
N ILE A 120 -9.61 41.52 -6.86
CA ILE A 120 -10.94 42.08 -6.51
C ILE A 120 -12.06 41.35 -7.24
N HIS A 121 -11.89 41.07 -8.53
CA HIS A 121 -12.90 40.46 -9.40
C HIS A 121 -12.66 38.96 -9.64
N ALA A 122 -11.60 38.37 -9.04
CA ALA A 122 -11.53 36.93 -8.99
C ALA A 122 -12.85 36.42 -8.41
N PRO A 123 -13.57 35.48 -9.08
CA PRO A 123 -14.83 34.98 -8.57
C PRO A 123 -14.59 34.59 -7.14
N LEU A 124 -15.36 35.19 -6.22
CA LEU A 124 -15.35 34.82 -4.82
C LEU A 124 -15.54 33.31 -4.83
N SER A 125 -14.43 32.55 -4.68
CA SER A 125 -14.60 31.16 -4.35
C SER A 125 -15.52 31.17 -3.15
N GLU A 126 -16.59 30.40 -3.19
CA GLU A 126 -17.39 30.13 -2.03
C GLU A 126 -16.41 30.01 -0.88
N THR A 127 -16.39 30.99 0.02
CA THR A 127 -15.46 31.01 1.14
C THR A 127 -15.94 29.98 2.12
N VAL A 128 -15.68 28.69 1.78
CA VAL A 128 -15.96 27.57 2.64
C VAL A 128 -14.95 27.64 3.78
N GLN A 129 -15.41 28.14 4.92
CA GLN A 129 -14.62 28.16 6.13
C GLN A 129 -14.89 26.89 6.92
N THR A 130 -13.89 26.02 7.05
CA THR A 130 -13.99 24.85 7.93
C THR A 130 -13.99 25.32 9.39
N LYS A 131 -15.09 25.08 10.12
CA LYS A 131 -15.21 25.39 11.55
C LYS A 131 -14.74 24.24 12.43
N ARG A 132 -15.09 23.01 12.07
CA ARG A 132 -14.75 21.78 12.79
C ARG A 132 -14.47 20.66 11.80
N GLY A 133 -13.75 19.64 12.25
CA GLY A 133 -13.46 18.43 11.48
C GLY A 133 -11.99 18.33 11.08
N ARG A 134 -11.67 17.26 10.35
CA ARG A 134 -10.31 17.01 9.88
C ARG A 134 -9.98 17.91 8.70
N ALA A 135 -8.74 18.39 8.67
CA ALA A 135 -8.21 19.09 7.51
C ALA A 135 -7.57 18.11 6.54
N ILE A 136 -7.80 18.32 5.24
CA ILE A 136 -7.06 17.65 4.19
C ILE A 136 -5.83 18.49 3.83
N THR A 137 -4.70 17.82 3.66
CA THR A 137 -3.45 18.43 3.20
C THR A 137 -2.94 17.69 1.98
N PHE A 138 -2.20 18.39 1.10
CA PHE A 138 -1.83 17.89 -0.21
C PHE A 138 -0.32 17.96 -0.44
N GLY A 139 0.20 16.98 -1.18
CA GLY A 139 1.56 17.00 -1.71
C GLY A 139 2.63 17.20 -0.62
N GLU A 140 3.49 18.19 -0.77
CA GLU A 140 4.59 18.41 0.19
C GLU A 140 4.11 18.90 1.56
N LEU A 141 3.02 19.67 1.64
CA LEU A 141 2.42 20.07 2.92
C LEU A 141 1.91 18.86 3.70
N ALA A 142 1.32 17.88 3.00
CA ALA A 142 0.91 16.61 3.60
C ALA A 142 2.09 15.84 4.16
N ARG A 143 3.19 15.71 3.39
CA ARG A 143 4.42 15.05 3.85
C ARG A 143 5.02 15.76 5.06
N GLN A 144 5.05 17.10 5.08
CA GLN A 144 5.51 17.88 6.24
C GLN A 144 4.65 17.66 7.47
N ALA A 145 3.33 17.63 7.33
CA ALA A 145 2.41 17.35 8.43
C ALA A 145 2.64 15.96 9.03
N ILE A 146 2.82 14.94 8.18
CA ILE A 146 3.16 13.58 8.61
C ILE A 146 4.51 13.56 9.33
N ARG A 147 5.56 14.19 8.77
CA ARG A 147 6.89 14.25 9.43
C ARG A 147 6.82 14.91 10.81
N ARG A 148 6.08 16.03 10.93
CA ARG A 148 5.86 16.71 12.23
C ARG A 148 5.16 15.80 13.23
N PHE A 149 4.13 15.09 12.79
CA PHE A 149 3.44 14.12 13.65
C PHE A 149 4.38 13.00 14.12
N ILE A 150 5.19 12.44 13.20
CA ILE A 150 6.19 11.40 13.51
C ILE A 150 7.19 11.93 14.56
N ALA A 151 7.74 13.10 14.32
CA ALA A 151 8.70 13.74 15.22
C ALA A 151 8.10 14.01 16.62
N SER A 152 6.84 14.46 16.69
CA SER A 152 6.15 14.76 17.96
C SER A 152 5.90 13.52 18.83
N ARG A 153 5.84 12.32 18.23
CA ARG A 153 5.61 11.06 18.94
C ARG A 153 6.89 10.38 19.42
N GLY A 154 8.04 10.93 19.05
CA GLY A 154 9.34 10.35 19.35
C GLY A 154 9.58 9.00 18.65
N GLY A 155 10.77 8.57 18.60
CA GLY A 155 11.21 7.31 18.00
C GLY A 155 12.43 7.52 17.13
N ASP A 156 13.14 6.43 16.90
CA ASP A 156 14.26 6.41 15.97
C ASP A 156 13.80 6.54 14.51
N ALA A 157 14.69 6.99 13.65
CA ALA A 157 14.43 7.08 12.21
C ALA A 157 14.64 5.74 11.47
N GLY A 158 14.55 4.60 12.17
CA GLY A 158 14.94 3.28 11.65
C GLY A 158 13.83 2.52 10.90
N GLY A 159 12.62 3.05 10.78
CA GLY A 159 11.49 2.38 10.12
C GLY A 159 11.48 2.50 8.59
N LEU A 160 10.37 2.06 7.98
CA LEU A 160 10.16 2.09 6.53
C LEU A 160 9.95 3.52 5.99
N TRP A 161 10.42 3.76 4.79
CA TRP A 161 9.98 4.89 3.98
C TRP A 161 8.58 4.60 3.45
N LEU A 162 7.57 5.17 4.10
CA LEU A 162 6.18 5.01 3.67
C LEU A 162 5.91 5.80 2.38
N LEU A 163 6.49 6.99 2.28
CA LEU A 163 6.37 7.92 1.17
C LEU A 163 7.75 8.50 0.85
N PRO A 164 7.96 9.09 -0.33
CA PRO A 164 9.16 9.89 -0.60
C PRO A 164 9.35 10.96 0.48
N HIS A 165 10.52 10.98 1.10
CA HIS A 165 10.89 11.89 2.18
C HIS A 165 10.07 11.74 3.50
N VAL A 166 9.32 10.67 3.68
CA VAL A 166 8.59 10.36 4.92
C VAL A 166 8.97 8.97 5.42
N ARG A 167 9.85 8.93 6.40
CA ARG A 167 10.28 7.71 7.06
C ARG A 167 9.53 7.51 8.36
N LEU A 168 8.96 6.34 8.56
CA LEU A 168 8.34 5.96 9.83
C LEU A 168 9.40 5.76 10.92
N SER A 169 9.03 5.90 12.18
CA SER A 169 9.81 5.31 13.26
C SER A 169 9.43 3.84 13.43
N ARG A 170 10.28 3.02 14.03
CA ARG A 170 9.95 1.61 14.37
C ARG A 170 8.64 1.52 15.17
N LYS A 171 8.42 2.44 16.12
CA LYS A 171 7.17 2.50 16.90
C LYS A 171 5.93 2.75 16.06
N GLN A 172 6.08 3.38 14.88
CA GLN A 172 4.95 3.66 14.01
C GLN A 172 4.75 2.58 12.96
N GLU A 173 5.80 1.98 12.49
CA GLU A 173 5.77 0.88 11.57
C GLU A 173 4.95 -0.30 12.11
N VAL A 174 5.13 -0.65 13.39
CA VAL A 174 4.38 -1.72 14.08
C VAL A 174 2.90 -1.37 14.37
N ARG A 175 2.39 -0.23 13.86
CA ARG A 175 0.96 0.09 13.90
C ARG A 175 0.15 -0.60 12.82
N ASN A 176 0.78 -1.42 12.04
CA ASN A 176 0.29 -2.12 10.85
C ASN A 176 -0.13 -1.15 9.73
N ILE A 177 0.16 -1.53 8.51
CA ILE A 177 -0.08 -0.72 7.31
C ILE A 177 -1.10 -1.44 6.44
N LEU A 178 -2.15 -0.74 6.04
CA LEU A 178 -3.14 -1.20 5.09
C LEU A 178 -3.01 -0.41 3.78
N LEU A 179 -2.95 -1.11 2.67
CA LEU A 179 -3.11 -0.56 1.33
C LEU A 179 -4.48 -1.00 0.80
N LEU A 180 -5.45 -0.10 0.79
CA LEU A 180 -6.82 -0.34 0.32
C LEU A 180 -7.01 0.31 -1.05
N GLY A 181 -7.53 -0.44 -2.03
CA GLY A 181 -7.80 0.10 -3.35
C GLY A 181 -8.27 -0.96 -4.34
N GLY A 182 -8.98 -0.55 -5.37
CA GLY A 182 -9.49 -1.41 -6.41
C GLY A 182 -8.41 -2.00 -7.32
N HIS A 183 -8.84 -2.70 -8.36
CA HIS A 183 -7.93 -3.25 -9.38
C HIS A 183 -7.17 -2.13 -10.11
N GLY A 184 -5.88 -2.34 -10.40
CA GLY A 184 -5.08 -1.34 -11.13
C GLY A 184 -4.75 -0.06 -10.37
N SER A 185 -5.17 0.10 -9.12
CA SER A 185 -4.97 1.32 -8.32
C SER A 185 -3.50 1.59 -7.90
N GLY A 186 -2.59 0.62 -8.10
CA GLY A 186 -1.17 0.76 -7.76
C GLY A 186 -0.74 0.09 -6.45
N LYS A 187 -1.61 -0.67 -5.76
CA LYS A 187 -1.30 -1.39 -4.51
C LYS A 187 -0.02 -2.20 -4.59
N THR A 188 0.07 -3.10 -5.58
CA THR A 188 1.21 -4.00 -5.77
C THR A 188 2.51 -3.24 -6.01
N GLY A 189 2.49 -2.14 -6.77
CA GLY A 189 3.68 -1.30 -7.00
C GLY A 189 4.16 -0.60 -5.72
N TRP A 190 3.26 -0.14 -4.88
CA TRP A 190 3.61 0.43 -3.57
C TRP A 190 4.12 -0.65 -2.62
N LEU A 191 3.42 -1.80 -2.55
CA LEU A 191 3.82 -2.94 -1.73
C LEU A 191 5.23 -3.42 -2.06
N ARG A 192 5.59 -3.52 -3.35
CA ARG A 192 6.94 -3.90 -3.80
C ARG A 192 8.02 -2.99 -3.26
N GLY A 193 7.81 -1.67 -3.29
CA GLY A 193 8.75 -0.72 -2.70
C GLY A 193 8.90 -0.82 -1.17
N LEU A 194 7.87 -1.31 -0.47
CA LEU A 194 7.96 -1.61 0.95
C LEU A 194 8.68 -2.95 1.20
N ILE A 195 8.44 -3.96 0.35
CA ILE A 195 9.13 -5.26 0.43
C ILE A 195 10.64 -5.09 0.20
N GLU A 196 11.08 -4.33 -0.81
CA GLU A 196 12.52 -4.07 -1.03
C GLU A 196 13.21 -3.60 0.25
N GLN A 197 12.61 -2.65 0.95
CA GLN A 197 13.15 -2.15 2.20
C GLN A 197 13.15 -3.19 3.34
N LEU A 198 12.20 -4.13 3.33
CA LEU A 198 12.17 -5.23 4.29
C LEU A 198 13.29 -6.23 4.03
N LEU A 199 13.59 -6.51 2.75
CA LEU A 199 14.65 -7.43 2.35
C LEU A 199 16.06 -6.88 2.64
N GLU A 200 16.23 -5.56 2.65
CA GLU A 200 17.52 -4.90 2.91
C GLU A 200 17.92 -4.85 4.37
N ARG A 201 17.03 -5.22 5.28
CA ARG A 201 17.27 -5.11 6.72
C ARG A 201 17.23 -6.47 7.43
N PRO A 202 17.98 -6.64 8.54
CA PRO A 202 17.94 -7.86 9.31
C PRO A 202 16.53 -8.17 9.82
N GLY A 203 16.11 -9.42 9.70
CA GLY A 203 14.83 -9.91 10.20
C GLY A 203 14.15 -10.89 9.28
N LYS A 204 13.09 -11.54 9.75
CA LYS A 204 12.32 -12.51 9.00
C LYS A 204 11.14 -11.84 8.31
N THR A 205 10.96 -12.11 7.02
CA THR A 205 9.88 -11.57 6.21
C THR A 205 9.03 -12.70 5.64
N PHE A 206 7.77 -12.77 6.07
CA PHE A 206 6.77 -13.64 5.47
C PHE A 206 6.00 -12.86 4.39
N ILE A 207 5.83 -13.45 3.21
CA ILE A 207 5.09 -12.87 2.08
C ILE A 207 4.02 -13.86 1.64
N LEU A 208 2.75 -13.44 1.71
CA LEU A 208 1.66 -14.12 1.02
C LEU A 208 1.62 -13.63 -0.42
N ASP A 209 1.74 -14.53 -1.38
CA ASP A 209 1.64 -14.25 -2.82
C ASP A 209 0.46 -15.02 -3.42
N VAL A 210 -0.59 -14.32 -3.79
CA VAL A 210 -1.81 -14.93 -4.33
C VAL A 210 -1.73 -15.12 -5.85
N LYS A 211 -0.97 -14.25 -6.54
CA LYS A 211 -0.95 -14.19 -8.00
C LYS A 211 0.34 -14.73 -8.63
N GLY A 212 1.34 -15.06 -7.84
CA GLY A 212 2.68 -15.40 -8.30
C GLY A 212 3.53 -14.17 -8.72
N ASP A 213 2.99 -12.98 -8.59
CA ASP A 213 3.64 -11.74 -8.99
C ASP A 213 4.83 -11.39 -8.10
N MET A 214 4.79 -11.79 -6.83
CA MET A 214 5.90 -11.61 -5.89
C MET A 214 7.01 -12.60 -6.22
N VAL A 215 6.69 -13.88 -6.38
CA VAL A 215 7.66 -14.90 -6.79
C VAL A 215 8.36 -14.51 -8.09
N ALA A 216 7.60 -14.07 -9.11
CA ALA A 216 8.16 -13.73 -10.42
C ALA A 216 9.18 -12.60 -10.39
N GLY A 217 8.98 -11.60 -9.54
CA GLY A 217 9.75 -10.36 -9.55
C GLY A 217 10.67 -10.14 -8.35
N LEU A 218 10.57 -10.93 -7.27
CA LEU A 218 11.30 -10.71 -6.01
C LEU A 218 12.79 -10.47 -6.27
N PRO A 219 13.38 -9.37 -5.74
CA PRO A 219 14.75 -8.96 -6.06
C PRO A 219 15.84 -9.76 -5.33
N THR A 220 15.50 -10.93 -4.77
CA THR A 220 16.44 -11.90 -4.20
C THR A 220 16.17 -13.29 -4.73
N ASP A 221 17.20 -14.13 -4.77
CA ASP A 221 17.09 -15.57 -5.09
C ASP A 221 17.14 -16.43 -3.83
N GLU A 222 17.47 -15.84 -2.68
CA GLU A 222 17.53 -16.50 -1.38
C GLU A 222 16.18 -16.34 -0.66
N PHE A 223 15.28 -17.28 -0.88
CA PHE A 223 14.00 -17.35 -0.15
C PHE A 223 13.46 -18.78 -0.11
N ILE A 224 12.67 -19.06 0.90
CA ILE A 224 11.89 -20.29 1.00
C ILE A 224 10.60 -20.07 0.22
N LEU A 225 10.35 -20.87 -0.82
CA LEU A 225 9.08 -20.91 -1.51
C LEU A 225 8.25 -22.07 -0.97
N VAL A 226 7.07 -21.80 -0.44
CA VAL A 226 6.09 -22.83 -0.06
C VAL A 226 4.92 -22.77 -1.02
N ALA A 227 4.90 -23.70 -1.96
CA ALA A 227 3.91 -23.78 -3.03
C ALA A 227 3.82 -25.23 -3.52
N ALA A 228 3.00 -26.07 -2.89
CA ALA A 228 2.99 -27.51 -3.15
C ALA A 228 2.77 -27.89 -4.64
N ALA A 229 2.12 -27.01 -5.41
CA ALA A 229 1.92 -27.17 -6.85
C ALA A 229 3.12 -26.73 -7.71
N ASP A 230 4.15 -26.08 -7.13
CA ASP A 230 5.33 -25.57 -7.84
C ASP A 230 6.54 -26.50 -7.65
N ALA A 231 7.23 -26.81 -8.72
CA ALA A 231 8.42 -27.68 -8.72
C ALA A 231 9.58 -27.15 -7.86
N ARG A 232 9.61 -25.85 -7.58
CA ARG A 232 10.63 -25.18 -6.77
C ARG A 232 10.28 -25.14 -5.28
N SER A 233 9.14 -25.70 -4.88
CA SER A 233 8.67 -25.66 -3.50
C SER A 233 9.68 -26.27 -2.54
N TRP A 234 9.84 -25.63 -1.40
CA TRP A 234 10.42 -26.24 -0.22
C TRP A 234 9.36 -27.11 0.47
N ALA A 235 9.78 -28.17 1.13
CA ALA A 235 8.90 -28.99 1.93
C ALA A 235 8.84 -28.47 3.37
N TRP A 236 7.63 -28.30 3.91
CA TRP A 236 7.48 -28.07 5.33
C TRP A 236 7.72 -29.35 6.11
N ASP A 237 8.69 -29.31 7.03
CA ASP A 237 8.97 -30.39 7.97
C ASP A 237 7.95 -30.37 9.12
N ALA A 238 6.82 -31.06 8.89
CA ALA A 238 5.76 -31.18 9.87
C ALA A 238 6.23 -31.91 11.13
N ALA A 239 7.14 -32.90 11.02
CA ALA A 239 7.68 -33.65 12.13
C ALA A 239 8.47 -32.73 13.09
N ALA A 240 9.24 -31.80 12.54
CA ALA A 240 10.02 -30.86 13.33
C ALA A 240 9.14 -29.85 14.09
N ASP A 241 7.94 -29.55 13.60
CA ASP A 241 7.05 -28.52 14.19
C ASP A 241 5.93 -29.10 15.05
N LEU A 242 5.33 -30.26 14.68
CA LEU A 242 4.19 -30.86 15.38
C LEU A 242 4.61 -31.74 16.58
N ARG A 243 5.45 -31.22 17.45
CA ARG A 243 6.13 -31.97 18.54
C ARG A 243 5.26 -32.34 19.72
N THR A 244 4.11 -31.70 19.88
CA THR A 244 3.22 -31.93 21.02
C THR A 244 1.82 -32.29 20.55
N ARG A 245 1.06 -32.98 21.42
CA ARG A 245 -0.36 -33.25 21.16
C ARG A 245 -1.17 -31.99 20.83
N MET A 246 -0.84 -30.87 21.46
CA MET A 246 -1.51 -29.59 21.20
C MET A 246 -1.20 -29.06 19.79
N HIS A 247 0.05 -29.18 19.33
CA HIS A 247 0.40 -28.79 17.96
C HIS A 247 -0.31 -29.69 16.94
N ALA A 248 -0.36 -31.00 17.20
CA ALA A 248 -1.06 -31.95 16.35
C ALA A 248 -2.59 -31.67 16.30
N ALA A 249 -3.20 -31.39 17.45
CA ALA A 249 -4.63 -31.04 17.52
C ALA A 249 -4.94 -29.73 16.80
N GLU A 250 -4.10 -28.73 16.92
CA GLU A 250 -4.24 -27.46 16.20
C GLU A 250 -4.12 -27.66 14.69
N PHE A 251 -3.13 -28.42 14.24
CA PHE A 251 -2.99 -28.79 12.83
C PHE A 251 -4.21 -29.56 12.33
N ALA A 252 -4.66 -30.61 13.04
CA ALA A 252 -5.82 -31.39 12.69
C ALA A 252 -7.09 -30.53 12.56
N SER A 253 -7.24 -29.49 13.38
CA SER A 253 -8.39 -28.57 13.30
C SER A 253 -8.42 -27.71 12.04
N LYS A 254 -7.32 -27.61 11.30
CA LYS A 254 -7.22 -26.87 10.03
C LYS A 254 -7.40 -27.80 8.83
N ILE A 255 -6.90 -29.02 8.94
CA ILE A 255 -7.03 -30.04 7.89
C ILE A 255 -8.47 -30.52 7.80
N VAL A 256 -9.08 -30.87 8.93
CA VAL A 256 -10.48 -31.32 8.96
C VAL A 256 -11.38 -30.12 9.24
N ALA A 257 -12.11 -29.65 8.23
CA ALA A 257 -13.01 -28.52 8.36
C ALA A 257 -14.09 -28.75 9.43
N ALA A 258 -14.57 -27.68 10.04
CA ALA A 258 -15.73 -27.76 10.93
C ALA A 258 -16.99 -28.06 10.11
N ALA A 259 -17.78 -29.01 10.58
CA ALA A 259 -19.10 -29.26 10.00
C ALA A 259 -20.14 -28.33 10.66
N GLU A 260 -20.93 -27.64 9.84
CA GLU A 260 -22.02 -26.78 10.34
C GLU A 260 -23.12 -27.59 10.99
N HIS A 261 -23.39 -28.78 10.41
CA HIS A 261 -24.38 -29.74 10.91
C HIS A 261 -23.63 -30.97 11.39
N ASP A 262 -23.92 -31.43 12.60
CA ASP A 262 -23.32 -32.60 13.24
C ASP A 262 -21.78 -32.56 13.36
N PRO A 263 -21.23 -31.71 14.23
CA PRO A 263 -19.79 -31.53 14.39
C PRO A 263 -19.06 -32.79 14.94
N MET A 264 -19.81 -33.79 15.45
CA MET A 264 -19.25 -34.96 16.12
C MET A 264 -18.28 -35.74 15.22
N TRP A 265 -18.62 -35.93 13.94
CA TRP A 265 -17.77 -36.67 12.99
C TRP A 265 -16.45 -35.94 12.72
N ALA A 266 -16.52 -34.61 12.52
CA ALA A 266 -15.36 -33.79 12.28
C ALA A 266 -14.45 -33.72 13.53
N ASP A 267 -15.01 -33.58 14.71
CA ASP A 267 -14.26 -33.52 15.96
C ASP A 267 -13.60 -34.87 16.28
N ALA A 268 -14.30 -36.00 16.03
CA ALA A 268 -13.74 -37.33 16.15
C ALA A 268 -12.60 -37.58 15.13
N ALA A 269 -12.77 -37.15 13.88
CA ALA A 269 -11.74 -37.26 12.86
C ALA A 269 -10.49 -36.40 13.22
N ARG A 270 -10.68 -35.20 13.75
CA ARG A 270 -9.58 -34.35 14.28
C ARG A 270 -8.84 -35.03 15.42
N ALA A 271 -9.54 -35.64 16.37
CA ALA A 271 -8.93 -36.34 17.47
C ALA A 271 -8.09 -37.54 17.00
N ILE A 272 -8.60 -38.32 16.05
CA ILE A 272 -7.86 -39.42 15.43
C ILE A 272 -6.61 -38.90 14.70
N LEU A 273 -6.74 -37.88 13.84
CA LEU A 273 -5.59 -37.29 13.13
C LEU A 273 -4.51 -36.79 14.08
N ALA A 274 -4.91 -36.08 15.13
CA ALA A 274 -3.96 -35.57 16.14
C ALA A 274 -3.21 -36.71 16.83
N ASP A 275 -3.89 -37.80 17.19
CA ASP A 275 -3.28 -38.93 17.86
C ASP A 275 -2.42 -39.79 16.90
N LEU A 276 -2.74 -39.87 15.61
CA LEU A 276 -1.89 -40.49 14.59
C LEU A 276 -0.56 -39.71 14.42
N ILE A 277 -0.60 -38.38 14.43
CA ILE A 277 0.61 -37.56 14.45
C ILE A 277 1.45 -37.83 15.72
N VAL A 278 0.80 -37.94 16.89
CA VAL A 278 1.49 -38.28 18.14
C VAL A 278 2.10 -39.69 18.07
N TYR A 279 1.40 -40.64 17.43
CA TYR A 279 1.95 -41.96 17.18
C TYR A 279 3.23 -41.91 16.36
N LEU A 280 3.21 -41.21 15.21
CA LEU A 280 4.40 -41.03 14.37
C LEU A 280 5.56 -40.34 15.12
N GLN A 281 5.26 -39.35 15.96
CA GLN A 281 6.28 -38.67 16.80
C GLN A 281 6.94 -39.59 17.83
N LYS A 282 6.30 -40.69 18.21
CA LYS A 282 6.85 -41.69 19.16
C LYS A 282 7.63 -42.81 18.46
N GLN A 283 7.55 -42.91 17.14
CA GLN A 283 8.32 -43.91 16.40
C GLN A 283 9.79 -43.52 16.33
N PRO A 284 10.73 -44.50 16.30
CA PRO A 284 12.15 -44.22 16.16
C PRO A 284 12.54 -43.78 14.73
N GLU A 285 11.75 -44.12 13.74
CA GLU A 285 11.97 -43.77 12.35
C GLU A 285 11.53 -42.32 12.11
N PRO A 286 12.28 -41.53 11.32
CA PRO A 286 11.85 -40.22 10.90
C PRO A 286 10.59 -40.32 10.02
N TRP A 287 9.66 -39.41 10.21
CA TRP A 287 8.44 -39.39 9.43
C TRP A 287 8.24 -38.02 8.72
N GLY A 288 7.47 -38.04 7.67
CA GLY A 288 7.08 -36.86 6.91
C GLY A 288 5.65 -37.01 6.37
N TRP A 289 5.37 -36.29 5.32
CA TRP A 289 4.06 -36.30 4.69
C TRP A 289 3.67 -37.66 4.09
N PRO A 290 4.59 -38.42 3.42
CA PRO A 290 4.28 -39.74 2.92
C PRO A 290 3.85 -40.73 4.02
N GLU A 291 4.59 -40.77 5.14
CA GLU A 291 4.30 -41.68 6.25
C GLU A 291 2.98 -41.33 6.94
N LEU A 292 2.66 -40.02 7.06
CA LEU A 292 1.38 -39.56 7.58
C LEU A 292 0.21 -39.95 6.65
N ALA A 293 0.36 -39.76 5.35
CA ALA A 293 -0.65 -40.13 4.37
C ALA A 293 -0.91 -41.64 4.37
N GLU A 294 0.15 -42.47 4.36
CA GLU A 294 0.06 -43.93 4.40
C GLU A 294 -0.64 -44.42 5.66
N LEU A 295 -0.29 -43.87 6.82
CA LEU A 295 -0.90 -44.24 8.09
C LEU A 295 -2.40 -43.89 8.13
N ILE A 296 -2.81 -42.71 7.65
CA ILE A 296 -4.22 -42.31 7.64
C ILE A 296 -5.04 -43.19 6.67
N LEU A 297 -4.48 -43.59 5.56
CA LEU A 297 -5.16 -44.42 4.54
C LEU A 297 -5.03 -45.91 4.84
N SER A 298 -4.36 -46.29 5.92
CA SER A 298 -4.27 -47.72 6.30
C SER A 298 -5.62 -48.26 6.77
N PRO A 299 -5.80 -49.62 6.77
CA PRO A 299 -7.05 -50.24 7.24
C PRO A 299 -7.41 -49.79 8.66
N PRO A 300 -8.72 -49.69 9.01
CA PRO A 300 -9.18 -49.24 10.33
C PRO A 300 -8.60 -50.05 11.51
N SER A 301 -8.34 -51.34 11.29
CA SER A 301 -7.69 -52.22 12.30
C SER A 301 -6.24 -51.77 12.61
N GLN A 302 -5.51 -51.37 11.56
CA GLN A 302 -4.14 -50.84 11.74
C GLN A 302 -4.12 -49.47 12.41
N ILE A 303 -5.02 -48.58 12.02
CA ILE A 303 -5.23 -47.28 12.68
C ILE A 303 -5.51 -47.50 14.17
N LYS A 304 -6.44 -48.40 14.51
CA LYS A 304 -6.75 -48.75 15.90
C LYS A 304 -5.54 -49.32 16.64
N ALA A 305 -4.78 -50.23 16.02
CA ALA A 305 -3.58 -50.80 16.61
C ALA A 305 -2.54 -49.74 16.91
N ALA A 306 -2.26 -48.83 15.97
CA ALA A 306 -1.36 -47.70 16.13
C ALA A 306 -1.78 -46.81 17.32
N LEU A 307 -3.05 -46.41 17.37
CA LEU A 307 -3.57 -45.57 18.45
C LEU A 307 -3.55 -46.29 19.80
N SER A 308 -3.85 -47.57 19.84
CA SER A 308 -3.83 -48.38 21.06
C SER A 308 -2.43 -48.56 21.61
N SER A 309 -1.43 -48.70 20.75
CA SER A 309 -0.01 -48.87 21.14
C SER A 309 0.55 -47.69 21.94
N ILE A 310 -0.03 -46.50 21.75
CA ILE A 310 0.33 -45.27 22.47
C ILE A 310 -0.68 -44.86 23.56
N GLU A 311 -1.67 -45.75 23.82
CA GLU A 311 -2.78 -45.50 24.75
C GLU A 311 -3.55 -44.21 24.42
N ALA A 312 -3.73 -43.93 23.11
CA ALA A 312 -4.45 -42.74 22.66
C ALA A 312 -5.93 -42.81 22.99
N PRO A 313 -6.55 -41.77 23.57
CA PRO A 313 -7.97 -41.74 23.87
C PRO A 313 -8.86 -41.98 22.63
N SER A 314 -8.42 -41.50 21.45
CA SER A 314 -9.16 -41.69 20.20
C SER A 314 -9.24 -43.13 19.73
N ALA A 315 -8.42 -44.05 20.26
CA ALA A 315 -8.54 -45.48 19.98
C ALA A 315 -9.93 -46.03 20.37
N THR A 316 -10.61 -45.46 21.36
CA THR A 316 -11.94 -45.82 21.79
C THR A 316 -13.03 -45.45 20.79
N LEU A 317 -12.76 -44.52 19.88
CA LEU A 317 -13.69 -44.10 18.82
C LEU A 317 -13.78 -45.15 17.70
N ILE A 318 -12.78 -46.04 17.59
CA ILE A 318 -12.73 -47.10 16.58
C ILE A 318 -13.18 -48.41 17.19
N THR A 319 -14.46 -48.74 16.99
CA THR A 319 -15.08 -49.94 17.52
C THR A 319 -15.44 -50.90 16.40
N PHE A 320 -15.30 -52.20 16.64
CA PHE A 320 -15.71 -53.26 15.73
C PHE A 320 -16.90 -54.00 16.31
N ASN A 321 -17.77 -54.51 15.42
CA ASN A 321 -18.88 -55.37 15.78
C ASN A 321 -18.41 -56.78 16.19
N ALA A 322 -19.32 -57.63 16.66
CA ALA A 322 -19.00 -59.00 17.09
C ALA A 322 -18.33 -59.84 15.96
N ASP A 323 -18.66 -59.52 14.70
CA ASP A 323 -18.09 -60.18 13.51
C ASP A 323 -16.80 -59.52 13.00
N SER A 324 -16.17 -58.66 13.80
CA SER A 324 -14.97 -57.86 13.45
C SER A 324 -15.17 -56.88 12.29
N GLU A 325 -16.41 -56.50 11.97
CA GLU A 325 -16.75 -55.46 11.01
C GLU A 325 -16.79 -54.08 11.72
N GLU A 326 -16.45 -53.05 10.97
CA GLU A 326 -16.51 -51.66 11.45
C GLU A 326 -17.98 -51.22 11.64
N SER A 327 -18.23 -50.52 12.74
CA SER A 327 -19.53 -49.89 12.94
C SER A 327 -19.75 -48.75 11.93
N ARG A 328 -21.00 -48.48 11.55
CA ARG A 328 -21.36 -47.36 10.65
C ARG A 328 -20.82 -46.02 11.15
N THR A 329 -20.75 -45.84 12.48
CA THR A 329 -20.20 -44.66 13.12
C THR A 329 -18.71 -44.53 12.84
N VAL A 330 -17.96 -45.62 12.95
CA VAL A 330 -16.50 -45.64 12.66
C VAL A 330 -16.25 -45.28 11.19
N LEU A 331 -17.02 -45.89 10.28
CA LEU A 331 -16.89 -45.61 8.86
C LEU A 331 -17.21 -44.13 8.55
N SER A 332 -18.20 -43.52 9.19
CA SER A 332 -18.51 -42.09 9.01
C SER A 332 -17.34 -41.20 9.49
N ILE A 333 -16.76 -41.49 10.65
CA ILE A 333 -15.61 -40.75 11.19
C ILE A 333 -14.39 -40.87 10.25
N LEU A 334 -14.08 -42.12 9.85
CA LEU A 334 -12.91 -42.37 8.98
C LEU A 334 -13.12 -41.81 7.58
N THR A 335 -14.32 -41.85 7.03
CA THR A 335 -14.63 -41.20 5.75
C THR A 335 -14.40 -39.70 5.83
N THR A 336 -14.79 -39.03 6.91
CA THR A 336 -14.51 -37.61 7.11
C THR A 336 -13.00 -37.34 7.15
N LEU A 337 -12.25 -38.19 7.84
CA LEU A 337 -10.78 -38.08 7.88
C LEU A 337 -10.15 -38.34 6.52
N TRP A 338 -10.58 -39.39 5.81
CA TRP A 338 -10.03 -39.74 4.50
C TRP A 338 -10.31 -38.69 3.45
N VAL A 339 -11.50 -38.10 3.41
CA VAL A 339 -11.83 -37.01 2.49
C VAL A 339 -10.85 -35.83 2.72
N ALA A 340 -10.65 -35.42 3.98
CA ALA A 340 -9.71 -34.36 4.31
C ALA A 340 -8.24 -34.75 3.97
N ALA A 341 -7.85 -36.01 4.19
CA ALA A 341 -6.52 -36.47 3.86
C ALA A 341 -6.29 -36.53 2.35
N LEU A 342 -7.25 -37.06 1.56
CA LEU A 342 -7.15 -37.15 0.11
C LEU A 342 -7.09 -35.78 -0.58
N THR A 343 -7.74 -34.78 0.00
CA THR A 343 -7.75 -33.41 -0.59
C THR A 343 -6.55 -32.56 -0.18
N GLN A 344 -5.91 -32.84 0.97
CA GLN A 344 -4.87 -31.97 1.51
C GLN A 344 -3.56 -32.71 1.83
N ILE A 345 -3.60 -33.85 2.52
CA ILE A 345 -2.38 -34.52 3.00
C ILE A 345 -1.70 -35.33 1.89
N VAL A 346 -2.48 -36.09 1.11
CA VAL A 346 -1.96 -36.93 0.02
C VAL A 346 -1.28 -36.07 -1.06
N PRO A 347 -1.90 -34.97 -1.55
CA PRO A 347 -1.21 -34.11 -2.51
C PRO A 347 0.09 -33.51 -1.97
N LEU A 348 0.16 -33.18 -0.67
CA LEU A 348 1.42 -32.73 -0.05
C LEU A 348 2.46 -33.85 0.06
N ALA A 349 2.01 -35.06 0.36
CA ALA A 349 2.89 -36.22 0.37
C ALA A 349 3.51 -36.48 -1.01
N GLU A 350 2.73 -36.33 -2.06
CA GLU A 350 3.21 -36.44 -3.45
C GLU A 350 4.13 -35.27 -3.81
N ALA A 351 3.70 -34.04 -3.54
CA ALA A 351 4.44 -32.82 -3.88
C ALA A 351 5.84 -32.76 -3.21
N TRP A 352 5.95 -33.23 -1.98
CA TRP A 352 7.15 -33.08 -1.17
C TRP A 352 7.92 -34.39 -0.92
N ARG A 353 7.53 -35.48 -1.56
CA ARG A 353 8.19 -36.79 -1.43
C ARG A 353 9.68 -36.72 -1.79
N GLU A 354 10.00 -36.10 -2.93
CA GLU A 354 11.34 -36.05 -3.52
C GLU A 354 12.09 -34.75 -3.17
N VAL A 355 11.53 -33.89 -2.36
CA VAL A 355 12.23 -32.66 -1.97
C VAL A 355 13.40 -33.01 -1.07
N PRO A 356 14.64 -32.62 -1.47
CA PRO A 356 15.85 -32.97 -0.75
C PRO A 356 15.91 -32.31 0.63
N ALA A 357 16.72 -32.87 1.52
CA ALA A 357 16.79 -32.46 2.91
C ALA A 357 17.20 -30.98 3.12
N ASP A 358 18.04 -30.46 2.24
CA ASP A 358 18.49 -29.05 2.25
C ASP A 358 17.41 -28.04 1.83
N ARG A 359 16.31 -28.53 1.25
CA ARG A 359 15.11 -27.73 0.94
C ARG A 359 13.90 -28.12 1.80
N ARG A 360 14.15 -28.64 2.99
CA ARG A 360 13.13 -28.85 4.02
C ARG A 360 13.31 -27.82 5.12
N PHE A 361 12.23 -27.26 5.63
CA PHE A 361 12.29 -26.24 6.66
C PHE A 361 11.25 -26.46 7.76
N SER A 362 11.58 -26.12 8.97
CA SER A 362 10.67 -25.99 10.10
C SER A 362 10.31 -24.52 10.30
N ILE A 363 9.04 -24.22 10.51
CA ILE A 363 8.57 -22.86 10.82
C ILE A 363 9.22 -22.36 12.10
N ARG A 364 9.37 -23.24 13.08
CA ARG A 364 10.03 -22.94 14.37
C ARG A 364 11.49 -22.57 14.19
N GLU A 365 12.23 -23.28 13.33
CA GLU A 365 13.64 -22.97 13.04
C GLU A 365 13.74 -21.66 12.28
N TRP A 366 12.91 -21.47 11.27
CA TRP A 366 12.86 -20.22 10.52
C TRP A 366 12.61 -19.01 11.44
N THR A 367 11.74 -19.13 12.43
CA THR A 367 11.43 -18.02 13.35
C THR A 367 12.53 -17.72 14.37
N ARG A 368 13.55 -18.58 14.54
CA ARG A 368 14.64 -18.37 15.52
C ARG A 368 15.67 -17.32 15.12
N GLN A 369 15.74 -16.96 13.85
CA GLN A 369 16.71 -15.96 13.34
C GLN A 369 18.18 -16.32 13.59
N ASP A 370 18.53 -17.59 13.57
CA ASP A 370 19.91 -18.08 13.78
C ASP A 370 20.75 -18.11 12.50
N GLY A 371 20.20 -17.67 11.37
CA GLY A 371 20.89 -17.63 10.07
C GLY A 371 21.00 -18.96 9.35
N SER A 372 20.40 -20.03 9.87
CA SER A 372 20.43 -21.37 9.24
C SER A 372 19.55 -21.47 7.99
N LEU A 373 18.50 -20.62 7.90
CA LEU A 373 17.53 -20.61 6.82
C LEU A 373 17.41 -19.20 6.21
N PRO A 374 17.03 -19.09 4.91
CA PRO A 374 16.74 -17.80 4.27
C PRO A 374 15.80 -16.95 5.11
N ASP A 375 16.04 -15.63 5.14
CA ASP A 375 15.24 -14.72 5.95
C ASP A 375 13.83 -14.46 5.37
N THR A 376 13.65 -14.72 4.09
CA THR A 376 12.38 -14.54 3.39
C THR A 376 11.67 -15.86 3.18
N LEU A 377 10.40 -15.93 3.58
CA LEU A 377 9.50 -17.04 3.31
C LEU A 377 8.33 -16.53 2.48
N VAL A 378 8.19 -17.05 1.27
CA VAL A 378 7.08 -16.76 0.37
C VAL A 378 6.13 -17.95 0.38
N PHE A 379 4.91 -17.70 0.80
CA PHE A 379 3.81 -18.66 0.66
C PHE A 379 2.99 -18.27 -0.56
N GLN A 380 3.05 -19.08 -1.62
CA GLN A 380 2.27 -18.88 -2.84
C GLN A 380 1.00 -19.70 -2.79
N LYS A 381 -0.15 -19.04 -2.85
CA LYS A 381 -1.44 -19.70 -2.94
C LYS A 381 -1.67 -20.17 -4.38
N SER A 382 -2.16 -21.40 -4.53
CA SER A 382 -2.59 -21.90 -5.83
C SER A 382 -4.06 -21.50 -6.08
N ALA A 383 -4.31 -20.85 -7.22
CA ALA A 383 -5.67 -20.55 -7.66
C ALA A 383 -6.39 -21.81 -8.18
N GLU A 384 -5.63 -22.77 -8.72
CA GLU A 384 -6.15 -24.02 -9.26
C GLU A 384 -6.46 -25.03 -8.14
N TYR A 385 -5.68 -24.99 -7.04
CA TYR A 385 -5.81 -25.91 -5.90
C TYR A 385 -5.97 -25.11 -4.59
N PRO A 386 -7.06 -24.37 -4.40
CA PRO A 386 -7.21 -23.44 -3.28
C PRO A 386 -7.27 -24.13 -1.92
N GLU A 387 -7.88 -25.30 -1.82
CA GLU A 387 -7.99 -26.06 -0.57
C GLU A 387 -6.64 -26.55 -0.08
N LEU A 388 -5.80 -27.06 -0.98
CA LEU A 388 -4.44 -27.51 -0.69
C LEU A 388 -3.59 -26.40 -0.08
N SER A 389 -3.75 -25.17 -0.56
CA SER A 389 -2.99 -24.01 -0.10
C SER A 389 -3.54 -23.43 1.20
N SER A 390 -4.85 -23.35 1.37
CA SER A 390 -5.47 -22.56 2.45
C SER A 390 -5.14 -23.08 3.84
N ALA A 391 -5.21 -24.39 4.08
CA ALA A 391 -4.92 -24.98 5.39
C ALA A 391 -3.46 -24.82 5.80
N ILE A 392 -2.54 -25.03 4.85
CA ILE A 392 -1.10 -24.88 5.08
C ILE A 392 -0.73 -23.41 5.33
N GLY A 393 -1.22 -22.50 4.47
CA GLY A 393 -0.98 -21.06 4.65
C GLY A 393 -1.49 -20.55 5.99
N ALA A 394 -2.70 -20.94 6.38
CA ALA A 394 -3.26 -20.60 7.68
C ALA A 394 -2.46 -21.19 8.84
N HIS A 395 -1.95 -22.43 8.69
CA HIS A 395 -1.10 -23.05 9.71
C HIS A 395 0.23 -22.30 9.86
N ILE A 396 0.89 -21.95 8.76
CA ILE A 396 2.15 -21.20 8.78
C ILE A 396 1.96 -19.86 9.49
N VAL A 397 0.93 -19.09 9.12
CA VAL A 397 0.63 -17.80 9.74
C VAL A 397 0.35 -17.93 11.24
N ASP A 398 -0.46 -18.92 11.64
CA ASP A 398 -0.77 -19.16 13.02
C ASP A 398 0.43 -19.65 13.83
N ALA A 399 1.32 -20.46 13.25
CA ALA A 399 2.53 -20.94 13.90
C ALA A 399 3.54 -19.79 14.11
N ILE A 400 3.71 -18.94 13.09
CA ILE A 400 4.51 -17.71 13.21
C ILE A 400 3.94 -16.82 14.32
N ALA A 401 2.61 -16.59 14.31
CA ALA A 401 1.93 -15.78 15.32
C ALA A 401 2.11 -16.37 16.73
N ALA A 402 1.99 -17.69 16.87
CA ALA A 402 2.19 -18.37 18.15
C ALA A 402 3.60 -18.18 18.69
N PHE A 403 4.60 -18.36 17.82
CA PHE A 403 6.01 -18.19 18.21
C PHE A 403 6.31 -16.74 18.58
N VAL A 404 5.90 -15.79 17.72
CA VAL A 404 6.20 -14.37 17.90
C VAL A 404 5.52 -13.78 19.14
N LEU A 405 4.33 -14.27 19.50
CA LEU A 405 3.57 -13.84 20.68
C LEU A 405 3.88 -14.67 21.93
N SER A 406 4.85 -15.61 21.88
CA SER A 406 5.23 -16.41 23.05
C SER A 406 5.90 -15.55 24.10
N PRO A 407 5.52 -15.70 25.41
CA PRO A 407 6.17 -15.00 26.51
C PRO A 407 7.65 -15.34 26.69
N ASP A 408 8.04 -16.55 26.28
CA ASP A 408 9.42 -17.07 26.42
C ASP A 408 10.39 -16.47 25.38
N ARG A 409 9.87 -15.70 24.46
CA ARG A 409 10.69 -15.02 23.47
C ARG A 409 11.36 -13.81 24.12
N ALA A 410 12.70 -13.77 24.05
CA ALA A 410 13.44 -12.55 24.38
C ALA A 410 12.98 -11.42 23.44
N PRO A 411 12.79 -10.18 23.92
CA PRO A 411 12.60 -9.03 23.07
C PRO A 411 13.68 -9.04 22.00
N ALA A 412 13.30 -8.90 20.75
CA ALA A 412 14.25 -8.99 19.64
C ALA A 412 15.29 -7.86 19.76
N ASP A 413 16.48 -8.17 20.23
CA ASP A 413 17.63 -7.28 20.12
C ASP A 413 17.96 -7.11 18.62
N GLY A 414 17.27 -6.17 17.97
CA GLY A 414 17.52 -5.76 16.60
C GLY A 414 16.85 -6.55 15.48
N GLY A 415 16.30 -7.73 15.69
CA GLY A 415 15.58 -8.51 14.68
C GLY A 415 14.12 -8.07 14.57
N SER A 416 13.62 -7.89 13.33
CA SER A 416 12.22 -7.57 13.06
C SER A 416 11.51 -8.73 12.36
N TYR A 417 10.21 -8.88 12.65
CA TYR A 417 9.35 -9.74 11.86
C TYR A 417 8.45 -8.88 11.00
N ALA A 418 8.37 -9.20 9.73
CA ALA A 418 7.45 -8.59 8.80
C ALA A 418 6.48 -9.62 8.24
N MET A 419 5.20 -9.27 8.23
CA MET A 419 4.12 -10.04 7.60
C MET A 419 3.57 -9.22 6.45
N VAL A 420 3.85 -9.62 5.23
CA VAL A 420 3.33 -9.00 4.02
C VAL A 420 2.22 -9.88 3.48
N LEU A 421 1.00 -9.37 3.50
CA LEU A 421 -0.21 -10.09 3.17
C LEU A 421 -0.82 -9.47 1.90
N ASP A 422 -0.35 -9.90 0.73
CA ASP A 422 -0.95 -9.48 -0.54
C ASP A 422 -2.30 -10.20 -0.70
N GLU A 423 -3.36 -9.42 -0.78
CA GLU A 423 -4.75 -9.89 -0.74
C GLU A 423 -5.06 -10.67 0.56
N PHE A 424 -4.99 -9.97 1.68
CA PHE A 424 -5.17 -10.52 3.02
C PHE A 424 -6.37 -11.48 3.19
N PRO A 425 -7.55 -11.22 2.64
CA PRO A 425 -8.71 -12.12 2.75
C PRO A 425 -8.45 -13.52 2.22
N GLU A 426 -7.52 -13.70 1.31
CA GLU A 426 -7.20 -14.99 0.72
C GLU A 426 -6.60 -16.02 1.69
N LEU A 427 -6.17 -15.60 2.89
CA LEU A 427 -5.80 -16.52 3.98
C LEU A 427 -6.99 -17.27 4.57
N GLY A 428 -8.20 -16.71 4.43
CA GLY A 428 -9.43 -17.30 4.92
C GLY A 428 -9.55 -17.32 6.45
N ILE A 429 -10.67 -17.88 6.93
CA ILE A 429 -11.03 -17.96 8.36
C ILE A 429 -10.10 -18.89 9.15
N ALA A 430 -9.36 -19.77 8.47
CA ALA A 430 -8.50 -20.75 9.13
C ALA A 430 -7.31 -20.11 9.87
N ALA A 431 -6.89 -18.90 9.49
CA ALA A 431 -5.86 -18.12 10.18
C ALA A 431 -6.38 -17.47 11.48
N LYS A 432 -6.73 -18.28 12.45
CA LYS A 432 -7.42 -17.87 13.69
C LYS A 432 -6.62 -16.92 14.59
N ARG A 433 -5.28 -16.98 14.53
CA ARG A 433 -4.40 -16.15 15.36
C ARG A 433 -4.03 -14.82 14.72
N LEU A 434 -4.32 -14.61 13.43
CA LEU A 434 -3.99 -13.38 12.75
C LEU A 434 -4.61 -12.13 13.38
N PRO A 435 -5.90 -12.10 13.78
CA PRO A 435 -6.45 -10.94 14.50
C PRO A 435 -5.72 -10.65 15.82
N ARG A 436 -5.26 -11.70 16.50
CA ARG A 436 -4.46 -11.56 17.73
C ARG A 436 -3.05 -11.05 17.44
N LEU A 437 -2.43 -11.49 16.35
CA LEU A 437 -1.14 -10.98 15.90
C LEU A 437 -1.22 -9.50 15.57
N LEU A 438 -2.26 -9.06 14.85
CA LEU A 438 -2.50 -7.63 14.57
C LEU A 438 -2.70 -6.80 15.85
N ALA A 439 -3.28 -7.39 16.89
CA ALA A 439 -3.52 -6.71 18.16
C ALA A 439 -2.27 -6.61 19.04
N LEU A 440 -1.52 -7.68 19.16
CA LEU A 440 -0.41 -7.83 20.14
C LEU A 440 0.98 -7.77 19.47
N GLY A 441 1.07 -7.96 18.17
CA GLY A 441 2.33 -8.00 17.42
C GLY A 441 3.16 -6.72 17.55
N ARG A 442 2.50 -5.59 17.84
CA ARG A 442 3.17 -4.32 18.11
C ARG A 442 4.21 -4.42 19.24
N GLU A 443 3.85 -5.08 20.34
CA GLU A 443 4.76 -5.27 21.49
C GLU A 443 5.89 -6.24 21.14
N ALA A 444 5.61 -7.19 20.27
CA ALA A 444 6.57 -8.15 19.75
C ALA A 444 7.43 -7.61 18.58
N GLY A 445 7.27 -6.35 18.18
CA GLY A 445 8.04 -5.74 17.09
C GLY A 445 7.64 -6.22 15.68
N VAL A 446 6.43 -6.76 15.53
CA VAL A 446 5.94 -7.24 14.22
C VAL A 446 5.39 -6.08 13.39
N THR A 447 5.85 -5.96 12.17
CA THR A 447 5.29 -5.07 11.15
C THR A 447 4.37 -5.87 10.23
N THR A 448 3.08 -5.54 10.18
CA THR A 448 2.17 -6.13 9.20
C THR A 448 1.84 -5.11 8.10
N ILE A 449 1.99 -5.54 6.85
CA ILE A 449 1.58 -4.78 5.67
C ILE A 449 0.55 -5.64 4.95
N ALA A 450 -0.69 -5.18 4.90
CA ALA A 450 -1.79 -5.92 4.29
C ALA A 450 -2.36 -5.13 3.11
N THR A 451 -2.79 -5.83 2.07
CA THR A 451 -3.56 -5.24 0.98
C THR A 451 -4.98 -5.75 0.96
N LEU A 452 -5.91 -4.89 0.57
CA LEU A 452 -7.34 -5.19 0.42
C LEU A 452 -7.87 -4.52 -0.84
N GLN A 453 -8.86 -5.14 -1.46
CA GLN A 453 -9.63 -4.53 -2.54
C GLN A 453 -10.92 -3.94 -2.01
N ASP A 454 -11.60 -4.65 -1.11
CA ASP A 454 -12.88 -4.29 -0.54
C ASP A 454 -12.96 -4.69 0.95
N LEU A 455 -13.60 -3.84 1.76
CA LEU A 455 -13.78 -4.11 3.20
C LEU A 455 -14.84 -5.19 3.47
N GLY A 456 -15.81 -5.36 2.56
CA GLY A 456 -16.83 -6.39 2.64
C GLY A 456 -16.24 -7.80 2.63
N GLN A 457 -15.12 -8.03 1.97
CA GLN A 457 -14.41 -9.30 1.99
C GLN A 457 -13.98 -9.71 3.41
N LEU A 458 -13.62 -8.75 4.27
CA LEU A 458 -13.32 -9.06 5.68
C LEU A 458 -14.57 -9.45 6.45
N GLU A 459 -15.69 -8.79 6.18
CA GLU A 459 -16.97 -9.09 6.85
C GLU A 459 -17.50 -10.46 6.45
N GLU A 460 -17.36 -10.83 5.19
CA GLU A 460 -17.72 -12.15 4.68
C GLU A 460 -16.93 -13.27 5.37
N ILE A 461 -15.62 -13.08 5.55
CA ILE A 461 -14.73 -14.11 6.10
C ILE A 461 -14.78 -14.16 7.63
N TYR A 462 -14.72 -13.01 8.31
CA TYR A 462 -14.55 -12.94 9.77
C TYR A 462 -15.83 -12.54 10.50
N GLY A 463 -16.89 -12.17 9.79
CA GLY A 463 -18.08 -11.54 10.33
C GLY A 463 -17.84 -10.07 10.71
N GLU A 464 -18.90 -9.28 10.72
CA GLU A 464 -18.87 -7.81 10.89
C GLU A 464 -18.07 -7.35 12.12
N THR A 465 -18.29 -7.98 13.28
CA THR A 465 -17.64 -7.59 14.53
C THR A 465 -16.12 -7.78 14.47
N GLN A 466 -15.65 -8.93 13.97
CA GLN A 466 -14.21 -9.20 13.88
C GLN A 466 -13.57 -8.38 12.77
N ALA A 467 -14.24 -8.16 11.64
CA ALA A 467 -13.77 -7.31 10.56
C ALA A 467 -13.50 -5.89 11.06
N ARG A 468 -14.42 -5.29 11.81
CA ARG A 468 -14.23 -3.96 12.42
C ARG A 468 -13.06 -3.92 13.42
N LEU A 469 -12.86 -4.98 14.19
CA LEU A 469 -11.70 -5.09 15.09
C LEU A 469 -10.39 -5.17 14.31
N ILE A 470 -10.33 -5.94 13.23
CA ILE A 470 -9.18 -6.02 12.34
C ILE A 470 -8.88 -4.65 11.74
N GLU A 471 -9.87 -3.99 11.17
CA GLU A 471 -9.71 -2.62 10.63
C GLU A 471 -9.16 -1.63 11.66
N ALA A 472 -9.65 -1.68 12.90
CA ALA A 472 -9.17 -0.81 13.97
C ALA A 472 -7.69 -1.04 14.32
N ARG A 473 -7.14 -2.23 14.04
CA ARG A 473 -5.74 -2.59 14.29
C ARG A 473 -4.79 -2.19 13.14
N LEU A 474 -5.34 -1.90 11.97
CA LEU A 474 -4.60 -1.36 10.82
C LEU A 474 -4.49 0.16 10.97
N GLY A 475 -3.49 0.61 11.75
CA GLY A 475 -3.40 1.98 12.25
C GLY A 475 -2.88 3.01 11.24
N ILE A 476 -2.19 2.57 10.17
CA ILE A 476 -1.80 3.40 9.04
C ILE A 476 -2.58 2.88 7.83
N ARG A 477 -3.43 3.72 7.26
CA ARG A 477 -4.30 3.34 6.16
C ARG A 477 -3.98 4.18 4.93
N CYS A 478 -3.67 3.50 3.85
CA CYS A 478 -3.35 4.10 2.57
C CYS A 478 -4.48 3.74 1.59
N VAL A 479 -5.30 4.69 1.26
CA VAL A 479 -6.46 4.52 0.36
C VAL A 479 -6.04 4.99 -1.02
N LEU A 480 -6.09 4.08 -1.98
CA LEU A 480 -5.90 4.33 -3.41
C LEU A 480 -7.28 4.46 -4.08
N ALA A 481 -7.33 4.47 -5.42
CA ALA A 481 -8.62 4.48 -6.12
C ALA A 481 -9.47 3.28 -5.72
N LEU A 482 -10.72 3.54 -5.41
CA LEU A 482 -11.76 2.56 -5.12
C LEU A 482 -12.90 2.75 -6.11
N GLU A 483 -13.61 1.67 -6.41
CA GLU A 483 -14.87 1.76 -7.14
C GLU A 483 -15.94 2.43 -6.25
N ASP A 484 -16.93 3.08 -6.87
CA ASP A 484 -18.05 3.63 -6.12
C ASP A 484 -18.87 2.48 -5.51
N GLY A 485 -18.97 2.49 -4.18
CA GLY A 485 -19.62 1.40 -3.44
C GLY A 485 -19.54 1.60 -1.92
N GLU A 486 -20.00 0.59 -1.19
CA GLU A 486 -20.09 0.63 0.28
C GLU A 486 -18.72 0.92 0.95
N THR A 487 -17.66 0.28 0.46
CA THR A 487 -16.30 0.51 0.97
C THR A 487 -15.88 1.97 0.81
N THR A 488 -16.17 2.60 -0.32
CA THR A 488 -15.84 4.02 -0.57
C THR A 488 -16.62 4.94 0.35
N HIS A 489 -17.92 4.71 0.50
CA HIS A 489 -18.76 5.45 1.46
C HIS A 489 -18.24 5.30 2.89
N ARG A 490 -17.94 4.08 3.31
CA ARG A 490 -17.40 3.80 4.65
C ARG A 490 -16.04 4.48 4.90
N VAL A 491 -15.18 4.50 3.91
CA VAL A 491 -13.90 5.24 3.97
C VAL A 491 -14.15 6.73 4.16
N CYS A 492 -15.06 7.33 3.38
CA CYS A 492 -15.39 8.75 3.48
C CYS A 492 -16.01 9.11 4.83
N GLU A 493 -17.02 8.37 5.26
CA GLU A 493 -17.83 8.70 6.43
C GLU A 493 -17.14 8.30 7.75
N THR A 494 -16.56 7.08 7.81
CA THR A 494 -16.03 6.54 9.07
C THR A 494 -14.54 6.82 9.25
N TRP A 495 -13.72 6.62 8.21
CA TRP A 495 -12.26 6.76 8.35
C TRP A 495 -11.79 8.19 8.19
N ILE A 496 -12.32 8.90 7.22
CA ILE A 496 -11.99 10.29 6.93
C ILE A 496 -12.87 11.21 7.75
N GLY A 497 -14.18 10.98 7.73
CA GLY A 497 -15.18 11.71 8.51
C GLY A 497 -15.67 12.95 7.81
N GLU A 498 -16.52 13.67 8.52
CA GLU A 498 -17.17 14.89 8.08
C GLU A 498 -16.51 16.13 8.66
N ARG A 499 -16.77 17.25 8.04
CA ARG A 499 -16.37 18.57 8.52
C ARG A 499 -17.55 19.53 8.50
N GLU A 500 -17.61 20.40 9.49
CA GLU A 500 -18.54 21.50 9.54
C GLU A 500 -17.97 22.67 8.74
N VAL A 501 -18.67 23.04 7.69
CA VAL A 501 -18.30 24.15 6.82
C VAL A 501 -19.32 25.26 6.89
N ARG A 502 -18.83 26.49 6.82
CA ARG A 502 -19.66 27.68 6.69
C ARG A 502 -19.57 28.14 5.24
N ARG A 503 -20.70 28.08 4.54
CA ARG A 503 -20.83 28.59 3.17
C ARG A 503 -21.56 29.92 3.17
N GLU A 504 -21.14 30.82 2.30
CA GLU A 504 -21.86 32.02 2.00
C GLU A 504 -23.09 31.66 1.16
N ARG A 505 -24.24 32.20 1.55
CA ARG A 505 -25.50 32.10 0.81
C ARG A 505 -26.09 33.46 0.55
N GLU A 506 -26.97 33.54 -0.40
CA GLU A 506 -27.75 34.74 -0.63
C GLU A 506 -28.62 35.05 0.61
N PRO A 507 -28.61 36.29 1.09
CA PRO A 507 -29.47 36.69 2.19
C PRO A 507 -30.95 36.57 1.80
N THR A 508 -31.76 36.09 2.72
CA THR A 508 -33.23 36.10 2.54
C THR A 508 -33.76 37.52 2.45
N SER A 509 -34.97 37.68 1.92
CA SER A 509 -35.62 38.99 1.80
C SER A 509 -35.79 39.70 3.13
N GLN A 510 -35.81 38.97 4.24
CA GLN A 510 -35.91 39.52 5.60
C GLN A 510 -34.54 39.98 6.10
N GLU A 511 -33.49 39.17 5.90
CA GLU A 511 -32.10 39.51 6.25
C GLU A 511 -31.61 40.75 5.47
N LEU A 512 -32.02 40.86 4.18
CA LEU A 512 -31.75 42.08 3.39
C LEU A 512 -32.45 43.32 3.97
N ARG A 513 -33.70 43.18 4.45
CA ARG A 513 -34.41 44.27 5.12
C ARG A 513 -33.77 44.68 6.45
N ASP A 514 -33.16 43.72 7.14
CA ASP A 514 -32.42 43.91 8.39
C ASP A 514 -30.98 44.43 8.14
N GLY A 515 -30.64 44.74 6.90
CA GLY A 515 -29.35 45.33 6.52
C GLY A 515 -28.19 44.32 6.37
N MET A 516 -28.46 43.01 6.45
CA MET A 516 -27.45 41.98 6.16
C MET A 516 -27.16 41.89 4.67
N ARG A 517 -25.90 42.10 4.29
CA ARG A 517 -25.43 41.95 2.90
C ARG A 517 -24.86 40.58 2.61
N LEU A 518 -24.49 39.83 3.65
CA LEU A 518 -23.90 38.49 3.57
C LEU A 518 -24.60 37.60 4.60
N ALA A 519 -25.12 36.49 4.14
CA ALA A 519 -25.65 35.44 5.00
C ALA A 519 -24.78 34.19 4.90
N TYR A 520 -24.75 33.40 5.96
CA TYR A 520 -23.94 32.20 6.01
C TYR A 520 -24.81 31.05 6.50
N GLU A 521 -24.60 29.91 5.86
CA GLU A 521 -25.16 28.63 6.28
C GLU A 521 -24.05 27.74 6.80
N THR A 522 -24.32 27.06 7.89
CA THR A 522 -23.43 26.04 8.43
C THR A 522 -23.99 24.68 8.06
N MET A 523 -23.20 23.86 7.38
CA MET A 523 -23.59 22.51 6.98
C MET A 523 -22.45 21.53 7.25
N GLU A 524 -22.83 20.28 7.47
CA GLU A 524 -21.89 19.16 7.52
C GLU A 524 -21.67 18.62 6.12
N GLU A 525 -20.43 18.43 5.75
CA GLU A 525 -20.07 17.80 4.48
C GLU A 525 -18.93 16.80 4.68
N PRO A 526 -18.84 15.72 3.88
CA PRO A 526 -17.68 14.85 3.89
C PRO A 526 -16.39 15.64 3.62
N VAL A 527 -15.31 15.32 4.33
CA VAL A 527 -13.99 15.93 4.07
C VAL A 527 -13.54 15.66 2.63
N ILE A 528 -13.89 14.48 2.11
CA ILE A 528 -13.65 14.05 0.73
C ILE A 528 -14.93 13.39 0.23
N ALA A 529 -15.41 13.80 -0.94
CA ALA A 529 -16.55 13.16 -1.58
C ALA A 529 -16.20 11.73 -2.06
N PRO A 530 -17.14 10.77 -2.02
CA PRO A 530 -16.91 9.42 -2.55
C PRO A 530 -16.40 9.40 -3.99
N SER A 531 -16.99 10.24 -4.86
CA SER A 531 -16.54 10.40 -6.25
C SER A 531 -15.08 10.82 -6.39
N ALA A 532 -14.55 11.63 -5.46
CA ALA A 532 -13.14 12.04 -5.50
C ALA A 532 -12.18 10.88 -5.16
N ILE A 533 -12.63 9.87 -4.40
CA ILE A 533 -11.84 8.65 -4.19
C ILE A 533 -11.82 7.79 -5.45
N ALA A 534 -12.93 7.71 -6.17
CA ALA A 534 -13.03 6.94 -7.39
C ALA A 534 -12.30 7.60 -8.57
N ASP A 535 -12.47 8.92 -8.75
CA ASP A 535 -12.06 9.63 -9.95
C ASP A 535 -10.68 10.31 -9.84
N ASP A 536 -10.34 10.86 -8.64
CA ASP A 536 -9.13 11.67 -8.46
C ASP A 536 -7.92 10.86 -7.97
N LEU A 537 -8.14 9.67 -7.39
CA LEU A 537 -7.09 8.77 -6.95
C LEU A 537 -6.72 7.77 -8.05
N GLY A 538 -5.61 7.07 -7.87
CA GLY A 538 -5.17 6.00 -8.76
C GLY A 538 -3.90 6.30 -9.52
N THR A 539 -3.62 5.48 -10.53
CA THR A 539 -2.34 5.48 -11.24
C THR A 539 -2.30 6.52 -12.36
N PHE A 540 -1.13 7.12 -12.53
CA PHE A 540 -0.84 8.07 -13.61
C PHE A 540 0.66 8.07 -13.94
N GLU A 541 1.01 8.50 -15.14
CA GLU A 541 2.39 8.63 -15.57
C GLU A 541 2.93 10.04 -15.33
N ARG A 542 4.17 10.12 -14.82
CA ARG A 542 4.86 11.37 -14.60
C ARG A 542 6.37 11.20 -14.79
N GLY A 543 6.93 11.88 -15.77
CA GLY A 543 8.37 11.81 -16.05
C GLY A 543 8.86 10.41 -16.45
N GLY A 544 8.04 9.62 -17.16
CA GLY A 544 8.37 8.25 -17.56
C GLY A 544 8.30 7.21 -16.43
N LEU A 545 7.81 7.59 -15.26
CA LEU A 545 7.58 6.72 -14.12
C LEU A 545 6.09 6.60 -13.85
N LEU A 546 5.68 5.42 -13.38
CA LEU A 546 4.33 5.18 -12.91
C LEU A 546 4.19 5.65 -11.46
N TRP A 547 3.15 6.42 -11.21
CA TRP A 547 2.79 6.97 -9.90
C TRP A 547 1.38 6.55 -9.53
N SER A 548 1.07 6.60 -8.25
CA SER A 548 -0.30 6.52 -7.76
C SER A 548 -0.59 7.68 -6.82
N ARG A 549 -1.79 8.24 -6.93
CA ARG A 549 -2.33 9.21 -5.98
C ARG A 549 -3.13 8.48 -4.93
N ALA A 550 -2.84 8.76 -3.68
CA ALA A 550 -3.46 8.08 -2.54
C ALA A 550 -3.74 9.04 -1.39
N ILE A 551 -4.66 8.62 -0.51
CA ILE A 551 -4.94 9.26 0.77
C ILE A 551 -4.28 8.44 1.87
N VAL A 552 -3.52 9.08 2.73
CA VAL A 552 -2.84 8.45 3.87
C VAL A 552 -3.47 8.95 5.17
N LEU A 553 -3.93 7.99 5.97
CA LEU A 553 -4.58 8.18 7.26
C LEU A 553 -3.73 7.57 8.39
N GLY A 554 -4.06 7.90 9.64
CA GLY A 554 -3.34 7.43 10.83
C GLY A 554 -2.37 8.46 11.40
N PHE A 555 -2.34 9.65 10.82
CA PHE A 555 -1.58 10.81 11.24
C PHE A 555 -2.52 11.96 11.66
N ALA A 556 -1.99 13.13 11.98
CA ALA A 556 -2.80 14.25 12.46
C ALA A 556 -3.74 14.86 11.40
N THR A 557 -3.51 14.56 10.13
CA THR A 557 -4.26 15.10 8.99
C THR A 557 -4.68 14.00 8.04
N VAL A 558 -5.65 14.27 7.19
CA VAL A 558 -5.94 13.49 5.98
C VAL A 558 -4.95 13.96 4.91
N ALA A 559 -4.03 13.10 4.51
CA ALA A 559 -2.93 13.46 3.64
C ALA A 559 -3.14 12.88 2.24
N GLN A 560 -3.34 13.73 1.23
CA GLN A 560 -3.34 13.31 -0.18
C GLN A 560 -1.94 13.49 -0.77
N VAL A 561 -1.37 12.41 -1.29
CA VAL A 561 0.01 12.35 -1.76
C VAL A 561 0.15 11.56 -3.05
N ASP A 562 1.14 11.92 -3.85
CA ASP A 562 1.56 11.15 -5.02
C ASP A 562 2.78 10.28 -4.64
N ILE A 563 2.75 9.00 -5.04
CA ILE A 563 3.73 7.98 -4.67
C ILE A 563 4.26 7.32 -5.94
N PRO A 564 5.59 7.26 -6.12
CA PRO A 564 6.17 6.49 -7.22
C PRO A 564 5.96 5.00 -6.97
N LEU A 565 5.59 4.26 -7.99
CA LEU A 565 5.36 2.82 -7.92
C LEU A 565 6.60 2.06 -8.34
N THR A 566 6.96 1.05 -7.56
CA THR A 566 8.06 0.14 -7.88
C THR A 566 7.58 -0.94 -8.85
N ILE A 567 8.26 -1.05 -9.97
CA ILE A 567 8.01 -2.09 -10.97
C ILE A 567 9.18 -3.06 -10.94
N TRP A 568 8.90 -4.31 -10.60
CA TRP A 568 9.90 -5.36 -10.65
C TRP A 568 10.00 -5.96 -12.05
N PRO A 569 11.19 -6.09 -12.61
CA PRO A 569 11.38 -6.90 -13.79
C PRO A 569 11.07 -8.37 -13.46
N ARG A 570 10.52 -9.09 -14.41
CA ARG A 570 10.31 -10.53 -14.25
C ARG A 570 11.66 -11.23 -14.25
N ARG A 571 12.05 -11.81 -13.13
CA ARG A 571 13.33 -12.51 -12.94
C ARG A 571 13.21 -14.01 -13.16
N ARG A 572 12.02 -14.58 -12.87
CA ARG A 572 11.74 -16.01 -12.96
C ARG A 572 10.28 -16.25 -13.35
N ALA A 573 9.93 -17.51 -13.63
CA ALA A 573 8.54 -17.87 -13.83
C ALA A 573 7.72 -17.62 -12.56
N ALA A 574 6.50 -17.15 -12.71
CA ALA A 574 5.56 -16.97 -11.59
C ALA A 574 5.16 -18.32 -10.99
N PHE A 575 5.11 -19.35 -11.81
CA PHE A 575 4.74 -20.72 -11.45
C PHE A 575 5.45 -21.70 -12.38
N GLU A 576 5.94 -22.79 -11.82
CA GLU A 576 6.50 -23.93 -12.56
C GLU A 576 5.77 -25.18 -12.09
N PRO A 577 4.95 -25.84 -12.94
CA PRO A 577 4.16 -26.99 -12.52
C PRO A 577 5.02 -28.08 -11.90
N ALA A 578 4.63 -28.56 -10.74
CA ALA A 578 5.30 -29.69 -10.10
C ALA A 578 5.12 -30.98 -10.92
N PRO A 579 6.10 -31.92 -10.94
CA PRO A 579 6.03 -33.15 -11.72
C PRO A 579 4.74 -33.95 -11.48
N TRP A 580 4.29 -34.07 -10.25
CA TRP A 580 3.07 -34.81 -9.87
C TRP A 580 1.77 -34.25 -10.48
N LEU A 581 1.77 -33.00 -10.97
CA LEU A 581 0.64 -32.41 -11.71
C LEU A 581 0.68 -32.74 -13.20
N THR A 582 1.86 -33.06 -13.73
CA THR A 582 2.09 -33.25 -15.18
C THR A 582 2.13 -34.72 -15.58
N GLU A 583 2.21 -35.63 -14.61
CA GLU A 583 2.11 -37.08 -14.88
C GLU A 583 0.73 -37.37 -15.44
N SER A 584 0.67 -37.50 -16.78
CA SER A 584 -0.53 -37.93 -17.47
C SER A 584 -0.86 -39.35 -16.97
N TRP A 585 -2.09 -39.55 -16.52
CA TRP A 585 -2.67 -40.86 -16.30
C TRP A 585 -2.64 -41.58 -17.67
N SER A 586 -1.50 -42.14 -18.03
CA SER A 586 -1.41 -43.06 -19.16
C SER A 586 -2.23 -44.28 -18.79
N ALA A 587 -3.36 -44.40 -19.43
CA ALA A 587 -4.30 -45.51 -19.31
C ALA A 587 -3.66 -46.85 -19.67
#